data_0fa8604d0d72c6d985e061f310d1011c
#
_entry.id   0fa8604d0d72c6d985e061f310d1011c
#
_cell.length_a   1.000
_cell.length_b   1.000
_cell.length_c   1.000
_cell.angle_alpha   90.00
_cell.angle_beta   90.00
_cell.angle_gamma   90.00
#
_symmetry.space_group_name_H-M   'P 1'
#
loop_
_entity.id
_entity.type
_entity.pdbx_description
1 polymer ?
#
loop_
_entity_poly.entity_id
_entity_poly.type
_entity_poly.pdbx_seq_one_letter_code
_entity_poly.pdbx_strand_id
1 'polypeptide(L)'
;MTNTNGSFSRDDNYYTPKYIVDFFFPDGFDYDPATCEEKAKEFEVSHYDTIETNGLIQDWTLYKRIWINPPFTKKYDFLAKAVETYKIAHNIIYVLFPIEFLTTAKFHDLNCKCKKT
;
A
#
# COMPACT_ATOMS: atom_id res chain seq x y z
N MET A 1 -19.20 14.83 8.22
CA MET A 1 -18.67 15.06 7.97
C MET A 1 -18.53 15.40 7.14
N THR A 2 -18.62 15.49 6.89
CA THR A 2 -18.29 15.61 6.19
C THR A 2 -17.60 16.30 5.68
N ASN A 3 -17.49 16.98 5.78
CA ASN A 3 -16.67 17.53 5.37
C ASN A 3 -15.48 17.03 5.30
N THR A 4 -15.31 16.23 5.88
CA THR A 4 -14.15 15.48 5.86
C THR A 4 -13.70 15.11 4.51
N ASN A 5 -14.55 15.05 3.61
CA ASN A 5 -14.20 14.74 2.24
C ASN A 5 -13.20 15.68 1.67
N GLY A 6 -13.35 16.95 1.98
CA GLY A 6 -12.43 17.93 1.49
C GLY A 6 -11.03 17.69 1.98
N SER A 7 -10.92 17.21 3.21
CA SER A 7 -9.61 16.93 3.77
C SER A 7 -8.88 15.86 3.01
N PHE A 8 -9.57 14.81 2.65
CA PHE A 8 -8.94 13.73 1.93
C PHE A 8 -8.39 14.16 0.60
N SER A 9 -9.11 15.01 -0.09
CA SER A 9 -8.65 15.39 -1.41
C SER A 9 -7.40 16.24 -1.36
N ARG A 10 -7.11 16.86 -0.22
CA ARG A 10 -5.92 17.68 -0.10
C ARG A 10 -4.73 16.93 0.43
N ASP A 11 -4.97 15.79 1.05
CA ASP A 11 -3.89 14.99 1.62
C ASP A 11 -3.45 13.96 0.63
N ASP A 12 -2.16 13.65 0.65
CA ASP A 12 -1.62 12.59 -0.16
C ASP A 12 -1.99 11.22 0.39
N ASN A 13 -2.48 11.16 1.60
CA ASN A 13 -2.75 9.90 2.29
C ASN A 13 -4.22 9.72 2.53
N TYR A 14 -4.69 8.50 2.32
CA TYR A 14 -6.02 8.09 2.73
C TYR A 14 -5.89 7.28 4.01
N TYR A 15 -6.91 7.38 4.85
CA TYR A 15 -6.93 6.58 6.05
C TYR A 15 -7.92 5.44 5.87
N THR A 16 -7.43 4.23 5.92
CA THR A 16 -8.27 3.06 5.80
C THR A 16 -8.73 2.63 7.18
N PRO A 17 -10.04 2.42 7.38
CA PRO A 17 -10.49 1.93 8.68
C PRO A 17 -9.89 0.56 9.01
N LYS A 18 -9.63 0.35 10.30
CA LYS A 18 -9.02 -0.89 10.73
C LYS A 18 -9.81 -2.12 10.32
N TYR A 19 -11.13 -2.02 10.32
CA TYR A 19 -11.95 -3.20 9.98
C TYR A 19 -11.75 -3.67 8.55
N ILE A 20 -11.39 -2.75 7.65
CA ILE A 20 -11.07 -3.12 6.27
C ILE A 20 -9.76 -3.91 6.23
N VAL A 21 -8.75 -3.40 6.92
CA VAL A 21 -7.46 -4.06 6.97
C VAL A 21 -7.60 -5.43 7.62
N ASP A 22 -8.37 -5.51 8.68
CA ASP A 22 -8.59 -6.77 9.39
C ASP A 22 -9.34 -7.78 8.52
N PHE A 23 -10.18 -7.30 7.61
CA PHE A 23 -10.86 -8.19 6.70
C PHE A 23 -9.87 -8.95 5.81
N PHE A 24 -8.88 -8.24 5.29
CA PHE A 24 -7.89 -8.85 4.41
C PHE A 24 -6.80 -9.60 5.18
N PHE A 25 -6.44 -9.10 6.34
CA PHE A 25 -5.43 -9.73 7.18
C PHE A 25 -5.98 -9.95 8.59
N PRO A 26 -6.86 -10.94 8.76
CA PRO A 26 -7.48 -11.15 10.09
C PRO A 26 -6.47 -11.47 11.19
N ASP A 27 -5.34 -12.03 10.82
CA ASP A 27 -4.29 -12.34 11.79
C ASP A 27 -3.16 -11.32 11.78
N GLY A 28 -3.40 -10.17 11.14
CA GLY A 28 -2.40 -9.12 11.09
C GLY A 28 -1.48 -9.23 9.91
N PHE A 29 -0.64 -8.22 9.75
CA PHE A 29 0.34 -8.20 8.67
C PHE A 29 1.68 -7.72 9.24
N ASP A 30 2.75 -7.92 8.46
CA ASP A 30 4.09 -7.75 8.96
C ASP A 30 4.70 -6.39 8.67
N TYR A 31 4.24 -5.72 7.62
CA TYR A 31 4.92 -4.53 7.15
C TYR A 31 3.98 -3.59 6.41
N ASP A 32 4.15 -2.30 6.65
CA ASP A 32 3.43 -1.25 5.95
C ASP A 32 4.43 -0.19 5.50
N PRO A 33 4.76 -0.14 4.20
CA PRO A 33 5.80 0.77 3.72
C PRO A 33 5.35 2.22 3.55
N ALA A 34 4.08 2.53 3.79
CA ALA A 34 3.55 3.86 3.51
C ALA A 34 2.54 4.27 4.57
N THR A 35 3.00 4.48 5.79
CA THR A 35 2.10 4.81 6.88
C THR A 35 2.70 5.92 7.76
N CYS A 36 2.14 6.09 8.93
CA CYS A 36 2.67 7.01 9.94
C CYS A 36 2.63 6.28 11.28
N GLU A 37 3.29 6.86 12.25
CA GLU A 37 3.40 6.22 13.55
C GLU A 37 2.05 5.94 14.18
N GLU A 38 1.12 6.87 14.06
CA GLU A 38 -0.22 6.71 14.62
C GLU A 38 -0.95 5.53 14.03
N LYS A 39 -0.90 5.42 12.70
CA LYS A 39 -1.59 4.33 12.01
C LYS A 39 -0.91 3.00 12.26
N ALA A 40 0.41 3.00 12.34
CA ALA A 40 1.14 1.78 12.62
C ALA A 40 0.74 1.23 13.98
N LYS A 41 0.55 2.10 14.95
CA LYS A 41 0.11 1.68 16.28
C LYS A 41 -1.31 1.16 16.24
N GLU A 42 -2.18 1.84 15.52
CA GLU A 42 -3.57 1.43 15.41
C GLU A 42 -3.68 0.04 14.80
N PHE A 43 -2.90 -0.24 13.77
CA PHE A 43 -2.93 -1.52 13.06
C PHE A 43 -2.03 -2.56 13.74
N GLU A 44 -1.28 -2.16 14.75
CA GLU A 44 -0.40 -3.07 15.49
C GLU A 44 0.62 -3.75 14.60
N VAL A 45 1.13 -3.01 13.62
CA VAL A 45 2.14 -3.55 12.73
C VAL A 45 3.53 -3.27 13.33
N SER A 46 4.38 -4.28 13.30
CA SER A 46 5.69 -4.16 13.94
C SER A 46 6.74 -3.49 13.08
N HIS A 47 6.60 -3.58 11.76
CA HIS A 47 7.56 -2.96 10.86
C HIS A 47 6.83 -2.02 9.91
N TYR A 48 7.32 -0.79 9.81
CA TYR A 48 6.67 0.18 8.94
C TYR A 48 7.64 1.27 8.54
N ASP A 49 7.28 1.98 7.47
CA ASP A 49 8.04 3.13 7.03
C ASP A 49 7.12 4.32 6.83
N THR A 50 7.69 5.48 7.01
CA THR A 50 6.98 6.75 6.89
C THR A 50 7.57 7.51 5.71
N ILE A 51 7.07 8.74 5.50
CA ILE A 51 7.64 9.61 4.48
C ILE A 51 9.12 9.82 4.75
N GLU A 52 9.48 9.99 6.01
CA GLU A 52 10.88 10.27 6.37
C GLU A 52 11.80 9.09 6.08
N THR A 53 11.34 7.88 6.36
CA THR A 53 12.18 6.72 6.14
C THR A 53 12.06 6.14 4.74
N ASN A 54 11.05 6.58 4.01
CA ASN A 54 10.85 6.27 2.60
C ASN A 54 10.78 4.77 2.29
N GLY A 55 9.57 4.23 2.36
CA GLY A 55 9.36 2.81 2.10
C GLY A 55 9.79 2.35 0.72
N LEU A 56 9.84 3.28 -0.26
CA LEU A 56 10.21 2.89 -1.62
C LEU A 56 11.65 2.44 -1.76
N ILE A 57 12.52 2.81 -0.82
CA ILE A 57 13.92 2.40 -0.90
C ILE A 57 14.23 1.23 0.03
N GLN A 58 13.22 0.67 0.67
CA GLN A 58 13.42 -0.44 1.60
C GLN A 58 13.24 -1.77 0.90
N ASP A 59 13.71 -2.83 1.54
CA ASP A 59 13.63 -4.18 0.98
C ASP A 59 12.34 -4.86 1.48
N TRP A 60 11.35 -4.97 0.63
CA TRP A 60 10.07 -5.56 1.01
C TRP A 60 10.09 -7.09 0.98
N THR A 61 11.13 -7.69 0.42
CA THR A 61 11.18 -9.15 0.33
C THR A 61 11.36 -9.82 1.67
N LEU A 62 11.69 -9.03 2.70
CA LEU A 62 11.89 -9.55 4.04
C LEU A 62 10.61 -9.90 4.77
N TYR A 63 9.47 -9.49 4.24
CA TYR A 63 8.19 -9.63 4.94
C TYR A 63 7.24 -10.51 4.14
N LYS A 64 6.40 -11.26 4.84
CA LYS A 64 5.47 -12.17 4.18
C LYS A 64 4.13 -11.52 3.86
N ARG A 65 3.65 -10.66 4.71
CA ARG A 65 2.33 -10.04 4.55
C ARG A 65 2.50 -8.54 4.62
N ILE A 66 2.12 -7.88 3.54
CA ILE A 66 2.34 -6.44 3.40
C ILE A 66 1.02 -5.77 3.03
N TRP A 67 0.69 -4.73 3.76
CA TRP A 67 -0.48 -3.89 3.48
C TRP A 67 0.02 -2.53 3.03
N ILE A 68 -0.51 -2.04 1.89
CA ILE A 68 -0.08 -0.77 1.35
C ILE A 68 -1.29 0.09 1.00
N ASN A 69 -1.35 1.27 1.61
CA ASN A 69 -2.25 2.32 1.19
C ASN A 69 -1.37 3.48 0.76
N PRO A 70 -0.96 3.51 -0.52
CA PRO A 70 0.10 4.42 -0.94
C PRO A 70 -0.37 5.86 -1.00
N PRO A 71 0.54 6.81 -0.81
CA PRO A 71 0.21 8.22 -1.04
C PRO A 71 -0.26 8.40 -2.47
N PHE A 72 -1.24 9.25 -2.65
CA PHE A 72 -1.87 9.42 -3.95
C PHE A 72 -0.86 9.74 -5.05
N THR A 73 0.08 10.62 -4.77
CA THR A 73 1.05 11.07 -5.78
C THR A 73 2.10 10.02 -6.12
N LYS A 74 2.25 9.01 -5.28
CA LYS A 74 3.28 7.98 -5.49
C LYS A 74 2.70 6.58 -5.67
N LYS A 75 1.41 6.50 -5.92
CA LYS A 75 0.73 5.20 -5.98
C LYS A 75 1.32 4.28 -7.05
N TYR A 76 1.74 4.84 -8.17
CA TYR A 76 2.32 4.02 -9.24
C TYR A 76 3.66 3.44 -8.84
N ASP A 77 4.46 4.23 -8.13
CA ASP A 77 5.77 3.76 -7.69
C ASP A 77 5.62 2.62 -6.68
N PHE A 78 4.66 2.75 -5.77
CA PHE A 78 4.41 1.70 -4.80
C PHE A 78 3.89 0.44 -5.47
N LEU A 79 3.00 0.59 -6.45
CA LEU A 79 2.48 -0.57 -7.16
C LEU A 79 3.58 -1.29 -7.93
N ALA A 80 4.43 -0.53 -8.61
CA ALA A 80 5.52 -1.13 -9.37
C ALA A 80 6.44 -1.93 -8.45
N LYS A 81 6.75 -1.36 -7.29
CA LYS A 81 7.61 -2.07 -6.34
C LYS A 81 6.92 -3.31 -5.77
N ALA A 82 5.61 -3.24 -5.56
CA ALA A 82 4.87 -4.40 -5.08
C ALA A 82 4.93 -5.55 -6.09
N VAL A 83 4.76 -5.22 -7.37
CA VAL A 83 4.83 -6.23 -8.43
C VAL A 83 6.22 -6.86 -8.48
N GLU A 84 7.26 -6.04 -8.43
CA GLU A 84 8.63 -6.55 -8.44
C GLU A 84 8.91 -7.42 -7.23
N THR A 85 8.44 -6.98 -6.07
CA THR A 85 8.65 -7.74 -4.84
C THR A 85 7.97 -9.09 -4.90
N TYR A 86 6.75 -9.12 -5.40
CA TYR A 86 6.02 -10.37 -5.51
C TYR A 86 6.73 -11.35 -6.45
N LYS A 87 7.29 -10.86 -7.54
CA LYS A 87 8.00 -11.70 -8.48
C LYS A 87 9.19 -12.39 -7.81
N ILE A 88 9.81 -11.72 -6.87
CA ILE A 88 11.00 -12.24 -6.21
C ILE A 88 10.62 -13.12 -5.02
N ALA A 89 9.74 -12.65 -4.17
CA ALA A 89 9.49 -13.26 -2.85
C ALA A 89 8.20 -14.04 -2.75
N HIS A 90 7.26 -13.82 -3.68
CA HIS A 90 5.94 -14.46 -3.66
C HIS A 90 5.21 -14.24 -2.34
N ASN A 91 5.42 -13.07 -1.74
CA ASN A 91 4.73 -12.71 -0.51
C ASN A 91 3.31 -12.24 -0.81
N ILE A 92 2.52 -12.04 0.24
CA ILE A 92 1.14 -11.60 0.10
C ILE A 92 1.13 -10.09 0.25
N ILE A 93 0.73 -9.39 -0.81
CA ILE A 93 0.71 -7.93 -0.80
C ILE A 93 -0.67 -7.45 -1.23
N TYR A 94 -1.33 -6.71 -0.35
CA TYR A 94 -2.58 -6.04 -0.68
C TYR A 94 -2.29 -4.55 -0.84
N VAL A 95 -2.74 -4.00 -1.97
CA VAL A 95 -2.51 -2.59 -2.27
C VAL A 95 -3.86 -1.94 -2.53
N LEU A 96 -4.13 -0.85 -1.85
CA LEU A 96 -5.39 -0.14 -1.98
C LEU A 96 -5.25 0.96 -3.02
N PHE A 97 -6.10 0.92 -4.05
CA PHE A 97 -6.08 1.92 -5.11
C PHE A 97 -7.46 2.48 -5.37
N PRO A 98 -7.54 3.73 -5.83
CA PRO A 98 -8.82 4.25 -6.31
C PRO A 98 -9.28 3.46 -7.52
N ILE A 99 -10.59 3.36 -7.69
CA ILE A 99 -11.14 2.53 -8.75
C ILE A 99 -10.80 3.06 -10.14
N GLU A 100 -10.67 4.37 -10.31
CA GLU A 100 -10.32 4.93 -11.62
C GLU A 100 -8.95 4.43 -12.10
N PHE A 101 -8.08 4.03 -11.19
CA PHE A 101 -6.77 3.53 -11.57
C PHE A 101 -6.88 2.31 -12.47
N LEU A 102 -7.92 1.53 -12.26
CA LEU A 102 -8.09 0.26 -12.99
C LEU A 102 -8.35 0.46 -14.48
N THR A 103 -8.69 1.67 -14.88
CA THR A 103 -8.97 1.95 -16.29
C THR A 103 -7.83 2.68 -16.98
N THR A 104 -6.71 2.86 -16.33
CA THR A 104 -5.60 3.61 -16.91
C THR A 104 -4.66 2.70 -17.69
N ALA A 105 -3.98 3.29 -18.66
CA ALA A 105 -2.98 2.57 -19.42
C ALA A 105 -1.85 2.08 -18.51
N LYS A 106 -1.52 2.87 -17.50
CA LYS A 106 -0.45 2.51 -16.57
C LYS A 106 -0.78 1.21 -15.83
N PHE A 107 -2.02 1.05 -15.40
CA PHE A 107 -2.42 -0.17 -14.74
C PHE A 107 -2.31 -1.37 -15.69
N HIS A 108 -2.80 -1.20 -16.91
CA HIS A 108 -2.74 -2.27 -17.89
C HIS A 108 -1.31 -2.68 -18.18
N ASP A 109 -0.42 -1.72 -18.29
CA ASP A 109 0.98 -1.99 -18.54
C ASP A 109 1.58 -2.83 -17.42
N LEU A 110 1.35 -2.43 -16.18
CA LEU A 110 1.88 -3.17 -15.04
C LEU A 110 1.29 -4.56 -14.93
N ASN A 111 0.01 -4.68 -15.22
CA ASN A 111 -0.66 -5.96 -15.17
C ASN A 111 -0.09 -6.93 -16.21
N CYS A 112 0.19 -6.42 -17.40
CA CYS A 112 0.81 -7.23 -18.44
C CYS A 112 2.18 -7.71 -18.04
N LYS A 113 2.97 -6.83 -17.42
CA LYS A 113 4.30 -7.21 -16.95
C LYS A 113 4.19 -8.30 -15.90
N CYS A 114 3.22 -8.20 -15.03
CA CYS A 114 3.02 -9.20 -14.00
C CYS A 114 2.67 -10.55 -14.61
N LYS A 115 1.80 -10.53 -15.60
CA LYS A 115 1.37 -11.77 -16.25
C LYS A 115 2.48 -12.47 -17.00
N LYS A 116 3.47 -11.75 -17.43
CA LYS A 116 4.56 -12.34 -18.19
C LYS A 116 5.56 -13.07 -17.32
N THR A 117 5.39 -12.95 -16.04
CA THR A 117 6.25 -13.70 -15.16
C THR A 117 5.67 -15.06 -14.90
#